data_636daf43ec4c8134d786bc66ef49aeed
#
_entry.id   636daf43ec4c8134d786bc66ef49aeed
#
_cell.length_a   1.000
_cell.length_b   1.000
_cell.length_c   1.000
_cell.angle_alpha   90.00
_cell.angle_beta   90.00
_cell.angle_gamma   90.00
#
_symmetry.space_group_name_H-M   'P 1'
#
loop_
_entity.id
_entity.type
_entity.pdbx_description
1 polymer ?
#
loop_
_entity_poly.entity_id
_entity_poly.type
_entity_poly.pdbx_seq_one_letter_code
_entity_poly.pdbx_strand_id
1 'polypeptide(L)'
;MLDNDNQAQNLIEEADLIVNTTPVGMKAMENEENLLPFGENFWRSLNSKSIIYDLIYNPAPTSLLKLGAEKGCMTIDGMQMLIAQGLKSLSFWTNGLEVPFHIMNDALKNNL
;
A
#
# COMPACT_ATOMS: atom_id res chain seq x y z
N MET A 1 -0.21 -21.10 -1.29
CA MET A 1 -1.16 -20.40 -0.40
C MET A 1 -0.88 -20.76 1.05
N LEU A 2 -1.04 -19.84 1.95
CA LEU A 2 -0.74 -20.00 3.37
C LEU A 2 -1.90 -20.76 4.05
N ASP A 3 -1.89 -22.08 3.97
CA ASP A 3 -2.98 -22.94 4.49
C ASP A 3 -2.83 -23.23 6.00
N ASN A 4 -1.76 -22.74 6.61
CA ASN A 4 -1.49 -22.93 8.03
C ASN A 4 -1.27 -21.57 8.69
N ASP A 5 -2.14 -21.19 9.60
CA ASP A 5 -2.10 -19.92 10.32
C ASP A 5 -0.77 -19.69 11.02
N ASN A 6 -0.16 -20.73 11.57
CA ASN A 6 1.13 -20.64 12.24
C ASN A 6 2.26 -20.31 11.26
N GLN A 7 2.23 -20.89 10.07
CA GLN A 7 3.23 -20.63 9.03
C GLN A 7 3.11 -19.19 8.51
N ALA A 8 1.89 -18.73 8.30
CA ALA A 8 1.62 -17.36 7.88
C ALA A 8 2.11 -16.35 8.92
N GLN A 9 1.82 -16.60 10.19
CA GLN A 9 2.25 -15.75 11.29
C GLN A 9 3.77 -15.68 11.40
N ASN A 10 4.46 -16.79 11.23
CA ASN A 10 5.92 -16.81 11.26
C ASN A 10 6.52 -15.99 10.10
N LEU A 11 5.96 -16.11 8.90
CA LEU A 11 6.42 -15.33 7.75
C LEU A 11 6.23 -13.83 7.98
N ILE A 12 5.13 -13.42 8.55
CA ILE A 12 4.86 -12.01 8.85
C ILE A 12 5.80 -11.50 9.93
N GLU A 13 6.04 -12.27 10.96
CA GLU A 13 6.94 -11.90 12.06
C GLU A 13 8.38 -11.69 11.57
N GLU A 14 8.82 -12.50 10.63
CA GLU A 14 10.20 -12.47 10.11
C GLU A 14 10.38 -11.53 8.91
N ALA A 15 9.30 -11.05 8.29
CA ALA A 15 9.39 -10.24 7.08
C ALA A 15 9.96 -8.85 7.36
N ASP A 16 10.92 -8.43 6.56
CA ASP A 16 11.45 -7.07 6.58
C ASP A 16 10.56 -6.10 5.79
N LEU A 17 9.97 -6.59 4.71
CA LEU A 17 9.10 -5.83 3.83
C LEU A 17 7.85 -6.64 3.51
N ILE A 18 6.69 -6.03 3.69
CA ILE A 18 5.40 -6.62 3.33
C ILE A 18 4.72 -5.69 2.35
N VAL A 19 4.34 -6.24 1.20
CA VAL A 19 3.71 -5.47 0.12
C VAL A 19 2.31 -6.01 -0.14
N ASN A 20 1.30 -5.14 -0.04
CA ASN A 20 -0.04 -5.48 -0.47
C ASN A 20 -0.20 -5.14 -1.96
N THR A 21 -0.34 -6.17 -2.76
CA THR A 21 -0.60 -6.06 -4.21
C THR A 21 -2.04 -6.43 -4.56
N THR A 22 -2.88 -6.68 -3.55
CA THR A 22 -4.29 -7.04 -3.72
C THR A 22 -5.16 -5.78 -3.77
N PRO A 23 -6.40 -5.84 -4.29
CA PRO A 23 -7.32 -4.72 -4.23
C PRO A 23 -7.99 -4.55 -2.85
N VAL A 24 -7.68 -5.40 -1.89
CA VAL A 24 -8.30 -5.34 -0.55
C VAL A 24 -7.84 -4.06 0.17
N GLY A 25 -8.78 -3.25 0.54
CA GLY A 25 -8.56 -1.93 1.14
C GLY A 25 -8.80 -0.75 0.20
N MET A 26 -9.00 -1.00 -1.10
CA MET A 26 -9.40 0.05 -2.05
C MET A 26 -10.79 0.59 -1.72
N LYS A 27 -10.98 1.90 -1.92
CA LYS A 27 -12.29 2.55 -1.73
C LYS A 27 -13.41 1.87 -2.54
N ALA A 28 -13.13 1.45 -3.76
CA ALA A 28 -14.10 0.76 -4.62
C ALA A 28 -14.46 -0.65 -4.12
N MET A 29 -13.67 -1.20 -3.22
CA MET A 29 -13.81 -2.54 -2.66
C MET A 29 -14.17 -2.51 -1.17
N GLU A 30 -14.55 -1.36 -0.63
CA GLU A 30 -14.96 -1.22 0.77
C GLU A 30 -16.22 -2.05 1.05
N ASN A 31 -15.99 -3.28 1.52
CA ASN A 31 -16.98 -4.05 2.26
C ASN A 31 -16.64 -3.95 3.73
N GLU A 32 -17.65 -3.75 4.56
CA GLU A 32 -17.49 -3.56 6.00
C GLU A 32 -16.70 -4.69 6.71
N GLU A 33 -16.59 -5.85 6.07
CA GLU A 33 -15.98 -7.03 6.67
C GLU A 33 -14.52 -7.30 6.28
N ASN A 34 -14.00 -6.66 5.21
CA ASN A 34 -12.70 -7.04 4.63
C ASN A 34 -11.86 -5.84 4.21
N LEU A 35 -11.52 -4.98 5.16
CA LEU A 35 -10.61 -3.86 4.92
C LEU A 35 -9.13 -4.28 4.98
N LEU A 36 -8.85 -5.45 5.56
CA LEU A 36 -7.50 -5.99 5.70
C LEU A 36 -7.35 -7.26 4.87
N PRO A 37 -6.26 -7.41 4.10
CA PRO A 37 -5.95 -8.68 3.46
C PRO A 37 -5.86 -9.79 4.48
N PHE A 38 -6.56 -10.91 4.25
CA PHE A 38 -6.60 -12.08 5.12
C PHE A 38 -7.20 -11.88 6.53
N GLY A 39 -7.76 -10.70 6.82
CA GLY A 39 -8.39 -10.39 8.11
C GLY A 39 -7.41 -10.04 9.24
N GLU A 40 -7.94 -9.60 10.37
CA GLU A 40 -7.12 -9.07 11.48
C GLU A 40 -6.18 -10.10 12.10
N ASN A 41 -6.63 -11.34 12.24
CA ASN A 41 -5.84 -12.40 12.89
C ASN A 41 -4.52 -12.68 12.18
N PHE A 42 -4.51 -12.54 10.86
CA PHE A 42 -3.32 -12.74 10.04
C PHE A 42 -2.19 -11.78 10.43
N TRP A 43 -2.53 -10.57 10.86
CA TRP A 43 -1.59 -9.50 11.16
C TRP A 43 -1.15 -9.42 12.62
N ARG A 44 -1.57 -10.35 13.48
CA ARG A 44 -1.21 -10.34 14.91
C ARG A 44 0.29 -10.38 15.17
N SER A 45 1.02 -11.10 14.35
CA SER A 45 2.47 -11.28 14.48
C SER A 45 3.29 -10.19 13.80
N LEU A 46 2.64 -9.14 13.31
CA LEU A 46 3.33 -8.05 12.61
C LEU A 46 4.38 -7.42 13.52
N ASN A 47 5.62 -7.39 13.02
CA ASN A 47 6.78 -6.87 13.73
C ASN A 47 6.95 -5.38 13.44
N SER A 48 7.22 -4.58 14.47
CA SER A 48 7.46 -3.14 14.33
C SER A 48 8.68 -2.78 13.45
N LYS A 49 9.55 -3.72 13.18
CA LYS A 49 10.73 -3.55 12.30
C LYS A 49 10.36 -3.67 10.81
N SER A 50 9.21 -4.26 10.52
CA SER A 50 8.75 -4.44 9.13
C SER A 50 8.39 -3.10 8.51
N ILE A 51 8.59 -3.01 7.20
CA ILE A 51 8.06 -1.93 6.37
C ILE A 51 6.80 -2.46 5.68
N ILE A 52 5.69 -1.73 5.81
CA ILE A 52 4.45 -2.07 5.16
C ILE A 52 4.27 -1.16 3.94
N TYR A 53 4.22 -1.77 2.77
CA TYR A 53 3.99 -1.06 1.52
C TYR A 53 2.65 -1.49 0.92
N ASP A 54 1.72 -0.55 0.84
CA ASP A 54 0.42 -0.79 0.22
C ASP A 54 0.38 -0.06 -1.12
N LEU A 55 0.16 -0.79 -2.21
CA LEU A 55 0.07 -0.21 -3.54
C LEU A 55 -1.19 0.62 -3.74
N ILE A 56 -2.14 0.50 -2.83
CA ILE A 56 -3.38 1.29 -2.85
C ILE A 56 -3.06 2.74 -2.47
N TYR A 57 -3.61 3.68 -3.22
CA TYR A 57 -3.45 5.11 -3.00
C TYR A 57 -4.76 5.81 -2.58
N ASN A 58 -5.88 5.13 -2.68
CA ASN A 58 -7.18 5.65 -2.27
C ASN A 58 -8.02 4.52 -1.65
N PRO A 59 -8.38 4.58 -0.37
CA PRO A 59 -8.12 5.66 0.58
C PRO A 59 -6.64 5.78 0.98
N ALA A 60 -6.26 6.88 1.60
CA ALA A 60 -4.94 7.09 2.17
C ALA A 60 -5.06 7.74 3.56
N PRO A 61 -4.56 7.09 4.62
CA PRO A 61 -3.99 5.73 4.60
C PRO A 61 -5.06 4.64 4.49
N THR A 62 -4.67 3.47 3.99
CA THR A 62 -5.50 2.27 4.00
C THR A 62 -5.61 1.70 5.43
N SER A 63 -6.56 0.78 5.63
CA SER A 63 -6.68 0.09 6.93
C SER A 63 -5.42 -0.68 7.29
N LEU A 64 -4.75 -1.29 6.30
CA LEU A 64 -3.48 -1.98 6.52
C LEU A 64 -2.38 -1.02 6.98
N LEU A 65 -2.25 0.15 6.36
CA LEU A 65 -1.26 1.14 6.77
C LEU A 65 -1.56 1.73 8.14
N LYS A 66 -2.82 1.93 8.48
CA LYS A 66 -3.22 2.33 9.83
C LYS A 66 -2.79 1.31 10.88
N LEU A 67 -3.04 0.03 10.61
CA LEU A 67 -2.63 -1.06 11.49
C LEU A 67 -1.11 -1.11 11.64
N GLY A 68 -0.38 -1.00 10.54
CA GLY A 68 1.08 -0.97 10.57
C GLY A 68 1.62 0.18 11.39
N ALA A 69 1.07 1.38 11.23
CA ALA A 69 1.47 2.56 12.01
C ALA A 69 1.19 2.39 13.50
N GLU A 70 0.05 1.82 13.87
CA GLU A 70 -0.29 1.52 15.27
C GLU A 70 0.69 0.55 15.90
N LYS A 71 1.25 -0.37 15.13
CA LYS A 71 2.26 -1.33 15.58
C LYS A 71 3.70 -0.79 15.50
N GLY A 72 3.90 0.44 15.08
CA GLY A 72 5.19 1.08 15.00
C GLY A 72 5.98 0.80 13.71
N CYS A 73 5.35 0.23 12.70
CA CYS A 73 5.98 -0.01 11.41
C CYS A 73 6.13 1.27 10.59
N MET A 74 7.17 1.33 9.75
CA MET A 74 7.22 2.29 8.66
C MET A 74 6.18 1.91 7.62
N THR A 75 5.45 2.89 7.10
CA THR A 75 4.38 2.66 6.13
C THR A 75 4.62 3.48 4.87
N ILE A 76 4.32 2.89 3.71
CA ILE A 76 4.44 3.53 2.39
C ILE A 76 3.13 3.25 1.64
N ASP A 77 2.48 4.30 1.16
CA ASP A 77 1.29 4.17 0.32
C ASP A 77 1.63 4.11 -1.18
N GLY A 78 0.61 3.85 -1.99
CA GLY A 78 0.76 3.70 -3.43
C GLY A 78 0.84 5.01 -4.21
N MET A 79 0.70 6.16 -3.57
CA MET A 79 0.63 7.46 -4.27
C MET A 79 1.92 7.80 -5.01
N GLN A 80 3.06 7.62 -4.37
CA GLN A 80 4.35 7.93 -5.00
C GLN A 80 4.64 7.04 -6.20
N MET A 81 4.30 5.76 -6.12
CA MET A 81 4.45 4.85 -7.24
C MET A 81 3.50 5.21 -8.39
N LEU A 82 2.26 5.56 -8.08
CA LEU A 82 1.29 6.03 -9.08
C LEU A 82 1.83 7.25 -9.83
N ILE A 83 2.36 8.23 -9.10
CA ILE A 83 2.94 9.44 -9.69
C ILE A 83 4.16 9.10 -10.54
N ALA A 84 5.08 8.32 -10.01
CA ALA A 84 6.31 7.97 -10.70
C ALA A 84 6.04 7.24 -12.03
N GLN A 85 5.14 6.27 -12.03
CA GLN A 85 4.80 5.53 -13.24
C GLN A 85 4.01 6.41 -14.23
N GLY A 86 3.17 7.31 -13.73
CA GLY A 86 2.44 8.27 -14.58
C GLY A 86 3.37 9.25 -15.26
N LEU A 87 4.35 9.79 -14.54
CA LEU A 87 5.38 10.69 -15.10
C LEU A 87 6.22 9.98 -16.15
N LYS A 88 6.59 8.73 -15.89
CA LYS A 88 7.36 7.93 -16.85
C LYS A 88 6.56 7.67 -18.13
N SER A 89 5.30 7.33 -18.00
CA SER A 89 4.41 7.12 -19.13
C SER A 89 4.22 8.39 -19.95
N LEU A 90 4.01 9.51 -19.28
CA LEU A 90 3.85 10.81 -19.93
C LEU A 90 5.11 11.21 -20.70
N SER A 91 6.29 11.06 -20.11
CA SER A 91 7.57 11.30 -20.78
C SER A 91 7.71 10.44 -22.04
N PHE A 92 7.31 9.19 -21.95
CA PHE A 92 7.38 8.25 -23.08
C PHE A 92 6.43 8.67 -24.21
N TRP A 93 5.19 9.03 -23.88
CA TRP A 93 4.17 9.40 -24.87
C TRP A 93 4.42 10.76 -25.52
N THR A 94 5.06 11.67 -24.82
CA THR A 94 5.33 13.03 -25.29
C THR A 94 6.74 13.21 -25.82
N ASN A 95 7.47 12.14 -25.97
CA ASN A 95 8.83 12.13 -26.51
C ASN A 95 9.83 12.95 -25.69
N GLY A 96 9.72 12.85 -24.36
CA GLY A 96 10.69 13.41 -23.43
C GLY A 96 10.22 14.60 -22.61
N LEU A 97 8.92 14.94 -22.62
CA LEU A 97 8.41 15.97 -21.73
C LEU A 97 8.61 15.57 -20.27
N GLU A 98 9.25 16.42 -19.50
CA GLU A 98 9.44 16.21 -18.06
C GLU A 98 8.51 17.14 -17.28
N VAL A 99 7.66 16.52 -16.42
CA VAL A 99 6.78 17.23 -15.51
C VAL A 99 7.33 17.06 -14.09
N PRO A 100 7.53 18.13 -13.31
CA PRO A 100 7.98 18.01 -11.94
C PRO A 100 7.03 17.18 -11.09
N PHE A 101 7.58 16.36 -10.20
CA PHE A 101 6.82 15.47 -9.33
C PHE A 101 5.72 16.20 -8.54
N HIS A 102 6.03 17.36 -7.98
CA HIS A 102 5.10 18.12 -7.15
C HIS A 102 3.85 18.58 -7.91
N ILE A 103 3.97 18.90 -9.20
CA ILE A 103 2.83 19.30 -10.03
C ILE A 103 1.86 18.13 -10.19
N MET A 104 2.35 16.96 -10.53
CA MET A 104 1.51 15.76 -10.64
C MET A 104 0.91 15.37 -9.30
N ASN A 105 1.69 15.43 -8.23
CA ASN A 105 1.23 15.13 -6.88
C ASN A 105 0.08 16.05 -6.46
N ASP A 106 0.20 17.35 -6.67
CA ASP A 106 -0.83 18.32 -6.33
C ASP A 106 -2.10 18.12 -7.17
N ALA A 107 -1.94 17.86 -8.46
CA ALA A 107 -3.06 17.59 -9.36
C ALA A 107 -3.84 16.35 -8.92
N LEU A 108 -3.16 15.28 -8.53
CA LEU A 108 -3.80 14.05 -8.07
C LEU A 108 -4.48 14.24 -6.72
N LYS A 109 -3.85 14.90 -5.76
CA LYS A 109 -4.44 15.17 -4.46
C LYS A 109 -5.72 16.00 -4.54
N ASN A 110 -5.80 16.92 -5.48
CA ASN A 110 -6.97 17.77 -5.67
C ASN A 110 -8.13 17.05 -6.38
N ASN A 111 -7.90 15.90 -6.99
CA ASN A 111 -8.87 15.17 -7.80
C ASN A 111 -9.22 13.77 -7.28
N LEU A 112 -8.71 13.38 -6.12
CA LEU A 112 -9.02 12.09 -5.50
C LEU A 112 -10.05 12.18 -4.39
#